data_615db464a8dc743a6123fb333cb5c1ee
#
_entry.id   615db464a8dc743a6123fb333cb5c1ee
#
_cell.length_a   1.000
_cell.length_b   1.000
_cell.length_c   1.000
_cell.angle_alpha   90.00
_cell.angle_beta   90.00
_cell.angle_gamma   90.00
#
_symmetry.space_group_name_H-M   'P 1'
#
loop_
_entity.id
_entity.type
_entity.pdbx_description
1 polymer ?
#
loop_
_entity_poly.entity_id
_entity_poly.type
_entity_poly.pdbx_seq_one_letter_code
_entity_poly.pdbx_strand_id
1 'polypeptide(L)'
;LAWGGWSEVGMARKLTQRFAARGVGSISPEAGLEIQERLMRSRHAVVGILPMDWPKVVEMSHRLPPRWMEKLLTGVVPKGGATTVEPPFGATLEELPVDERLKATEAWLVKVCGRVLNMSADRLSMTAPLTTMGLDSMVAVELQQTIRQAVWVRIPISAFLGEADLKTLAQQVTISFNARAAGPS
;
A
#
# COMPACT_ATOMS: atom_id res chain seq x y z
N LEU A 1 17.38 -18.38 -6.99
CA LEU A 1 17.43 -17.37 -5.93
C LEU A 1 16.56 -16.18 -6.32
N ALA A 2 15.73 -15.70 -5.41
CA ALA A 2 14.93 -14.48 -5.57
C ALA A 2 15.51 -13.40 -4.64
N TRP A 3 16.08 -12.36 -5.23
CA TRP A 3 16.76 -11.28 -4.52
C TRP A 3 15.83 -10.12 -4.23
N GLY A 4 15.91 -9.56 -3.03
CA GLY A 4 15.38 -8.24 -2.70
C GLY A 4 16.19 -7.08 -3.32
N GLY A 5 15.88 -5.87 -2.90
CA GLY A 5 16.59 -4.67 -3.38
C GLY A 5 18.06 -4.63 -2.92
N TRP A 6 18.97 -4.25 -3.83
CA TRP A 6 20.37 -4.01 -3.53
C TRP A 6 20.60 -2.54 -3.16
N SER A 7 21.50 -2.24 -2.21
CA SER A 7 21.70 -0.89 -1.70
C SER A 7 22.44 0.02 -2.69
N GLU A 8 23.42 -0.52 -3.41
CA GLU A 8 24.37 0.28 -4.20
C GLU A 8 24.20 0.11 -5.70
N VAL A 9 23.53 -0.96 -6.13
CA VAL A 9 23.40 -1.32 -7.54
C VAL A 9 21.95 -1.60 -7.92
N GLY A 10 21.62 -1.45 -9.19
CA GLY A 10 20.30 -1.78 -9.76
C GLY A 10 19.24 -0.70 -9.58
N MET A 11 18.06 -0.98 -10.11
CA MET A 11 16.92 -0.04 -10.14
C MET A 11 16.38 0.31 -8.73
N ALA A 12 16.55 -0.58 -7.77
CA ALA A 12 16.06 -0.41 -6.41
C ALA A 12 16.78 0.69 -5.61
N ARG A 13 17.98 1.12 -6.04
CA ARG A 13 18.77 2.15 -5.35
C ARG A 13 18.00 3.44 -5.07
N LYS A 14 17.20 3.92 -6.03
CA LYS A 14 16.38 5.14 -5.87
C LYS A 14 15.19 4.96 -4.93
N LEU A 15 14.80 3.71 -4.67
CA LEU A 15 13.64 3.35 -3.86
C LEU A 15 14.01 2.87 -2.45
N THR A 16 15.31 2.78 -2.13
CA THR A 16 15.83 2.23 -0.88
C THR A 16 15.22 2.92 0.35
N GLN A 17 15.14 4.25 0.33
CA GLN A 17 14.54 5.00 1.45
C GLN A 17 13.04 4.71 1.61
N ARG A 18 12.30 4.60 0.51
CA ARG A 18 10.85 4.26 0.54
C ARG A 18 10.63 2.84 1.04
N PHE A 19 11.47 1.90 0.65
CA PHE A 19 11.41 0.52 1.14
C PHE A 19 11.79 0.43 2.62
N ALA A 20 12.84 1.13 3.06
CA ALA A 20 13.25 1.18 4.46
C ALA A 20 12.16 1.78 5.36
N ALA A 21 11.43 2.79 4.87
CA ALA A 21 10.28 3.35 5.57
C ALA A 21 9.18 2.30 5.81
N ARG A 22 9.08 1.28 4.98
CA ARG A 22 8.10 0.17 5.07
C ARG A 22 8.68 -1.10 5.73
N GLY A 23 9.85 -1.02 6.33
CA GLY A 23 10.48 -2.17 6.96
C GLY A 23 11.16 -3.14 5.99
N VAL A 24 11.34 -2.77 4.71
CA VAL A 24 12.07 -3.58 3.74
C VAL A 24 13.47 -3.00 3.57
N GLY A 25 14.48 -3.74 4.02
CA GLY A 25 15.87 -3.36 3.89
C GLY A 25 16.44 -3.60 2.49
N SER A 26 17.69 -3.23 2.31
CA SER A 26 18.47 -3.51 1.11
C SER A 26 19.68 -4.38 1.43
N ILE A 27 20.16 -5.11 0.43
CA ILE A 27 21.28 -6.03 0.53
C ILE A 27 22.53 -5.32 0.00
N SER A 28 23.60 -5.25 0.78
CA SER A 28 24.87 -4.76 0.25
C SER A 28 25.49 -5.77 -0.71
N PRO A 29 26.34 -5.33 -1.66
CA PRO A 29 27.03 -6.25 -2.57
C PRO A 29 27.83 -7.33 -1.83
N GLU A 30 28.51 -6.97 -0.76
CA GLU A 30 29.32 -7.91 0.04
C GLU A 30 28.44 -8.96 0.70
N ALA A 31 27.38 -8.52 1.40
CA ALA A 31 26.43 -9.43 2.03
C ALA A 31 25.73 -10.34 1.01
N GLY A 32 25.42 -9.81 -0.18
CA GLY A 32 24.83 -10.58 -1.27
C GLY A 32 25.74 -11.69 -1.77
N LEU A 33 27.04 -11.42 -1.96
CA LEU A 33 28.01 -12.41 -2.38
C LEU A 33 28.22 -13.51 -1.32
N GLU A 34 28.30 -13.14 -0.05
CA GLU A 34 28.41 -14.10 1.06
C GLU A 34 27.18 -15.03 1.14
N ILE A 35 25.99 -14.44 1.04
CA ILE A 35 24.74 -15.20 1.04
C ILE A 35 24.70 -16.15 -0.17
N GLN A 36 25.09 -15.67 -1.34
CA GLN A 36 25.15 -16.48 -2.56
C GLN A 36 26.05 -17.68 -2.39
N GLU A 37 27.28 -17.49 -1.88
CA GLU A 37 28.22 -18.59 -1.63
C GLU A 37 27.62 -19.65 -0.70
N ARG A 38 26.99 -19.23 0.40
CA ARG A 38 26.33 -20.15 1.35
C ARG A 38 25.19 -20.92 0.70
N LEU A 39 24.38 -20.25 -0.13
CA LEU A 39 23.21 -20.86 -0.78
C LEU A 39 23.59 -21.80 -1.93
N MET A 40 24.70 -21.57 -2.62
CA MET A 40 25.20 -22.50 -3.64
C MET A 40 25.54 -23.89 -3.06
N ARG A 41 25.84 -23.95 -1.76
CA ARG A 41 26.08 -25.20 -1.02
C ARG A 41 24.77 -25.80 -0.45
N SER A 42 23.65 -25.12 -0.58
CA SER A 42 22.37 -25.57 -0.07
C SER A 42 21.63 -26.45 -1.08
N ARG A 43 20.71 -27.30 -0.57
CA ARG A 43 19.85 -28.15 -1.40
C ARG A 43 18.47 -27.55 -1.66
N HIS A 44 18.26 -26.26 -1.36
CA HIS A 44 16.98 -25.62 -1.54
C HIS A 44 16.76 -25.24 -3.00
N ALA A 45 15.62 -25.63 -3.57
CA ALA A 45 15.29 -25.33 -4.96
C ALA A 45 15.01 -23.85 -5.18
N VAL A 46 14.32 -23.18 -4.23
CA VAL A 46 13.99 -21.77 -4.27
C VAL A 46 14.26 -21.13 -2.92
N VAL A 47 14.99 -20.02 -2.93
CA VAL A 47 15.27 -19.23 -1.71
C VAL A 47 15.03 -17.76 -2.03
N GLY A 48 14.22 -17.09 -1.21
CA GLY A 48 14.03 -15.63 -1.21
C GLY A 48 14.95 -14.98 -0.19
N ILE A 49 15.61 -13.89 -0.59
CA ILE A 49 16.54 -13.15 0.25
C ILE A 49 16.03 -11.72 0.37
N LEU A 50 15.47 -11.39 1.54
CA LEU A 50 14.87 -10.08 1.83
C LEU A 50 15.23 -9.67 3.25
N PRO A 51 16.03 -8.64 3.46
CA PRO A 51 16.18 -8.03 4.78
C PRO A 51 14.86 -7.38 5.18
N MET A 52 14.25 -7.84 6.27
CA MET A 52 12.94 -7.36 6.72
C MET A 52 12.98 -6.98 8.19
N ASP A 53 12.50 -5.79 8.49
CA ASP A 53 12.13 -5.37 9.84
C ASP A 53 10.67 -5.78 10.07
N TRP A 54 10.48 -7.00 10.54
CA TRP A 54 9.15 -7.61 10.68
C TRP A 54 8.19 -6.81 11.56
N PRO A 55 8.60 -6.27 12.74
CA PRO A 55 7.74 -5.39 13.53
C PRO A 55 7.17 -4.25 12.71
N LYS A 56 8.04 -3.56 11.98
CA LYS A 56 7.66 -2.41 11.15
C LYS A 56 6.79 -2.80 9.96
N VAL A 57 7.08 -3.95 9.32
CA VAL A 57 6.25 -4.49 8.23
C VAL A 57 4.85 -4.81 8.72
N VAL A 58 4.71 -5.41 9.90
CA VAL A 58 3.40 -5.74 10.50
C VAL A 58 2.65 -4.46 10.86
N GLU A 59 3.31 -3.49 11.50
CA GLU A 59 2.73 -2.20 11.86
C GLU A 59 2.19 -1.46 10.62
N MET A 60 2.97 -1.45 9.53
CA MET A 60 2.62 -0.76 8.30
C MET A 60 1.60 -1.49 7.43
N SER A 61 1.46 -2.82 7.59
CA SER A 61 0.60 -3.61 6.72
C SER A 61 -0.90 -3.41 6.97
N HIS A 62 -1.29 -2.92 8.14
CA HIS A 62 -2.71 -2.77 8.58
C HIS A 62 -3.58 -4.02 8.31
N ARG A 63 -2.97 -5.17 8.12
CA ARG A 63 -3.62 -6.43 7.76
C ARG A 63 -3.06 -7.58 8.57
N LEU A 64 -3.91 -8.56 8.82
CA LEU A 64 -3.41 -9.84 9.29
C LEU A 64 -2.43 -10.41 8.25
N PRO A 65 -1.23 -10.79 8.68
CA PRO A 65 -0.27 -11.38 7.78
C PRO A 65 -0.83 -12.66 7.16
N PRO A 66 -0.50 -12.95 5.89
CA PRO A 66 -0.91 -14.20 5.27
C PRO A 66 -0.44 -15.41 6.09
N ARG A 67 -1.19 -16.49 6.10
CA ARG A 67 -0.89 -17.71 6.88
C ARG A 67 0.54 -18.25 6.68
N TRP A 68 1.10 -18.11 5.48
CA TRP A 68 2.47 -18.53 5.20
C TRP A 68 3.53 -17.73 5.96
N MET A 69 3.19 -16.51 6.41
CA MET A 69 4.07 -15.66 7.23
C MET A 69 3.97 -15.95 8.73
N GLU A 70 2.99 -16.71 9.19
CA GLU A 70 2.78 -16.96 10.63
C GLU A 70 4.02 -17.48 11.34
N LYS A 71 4.76 -18.40 10.69
CA LYS A 71 6.00 -18.94 11.24
C LYS A 71 7.13 -17.91 11.34
N LEU A 72 7.19 -16.96 10.39
CA LEU A 72 8.20 -15.88 10.37
C LEU A 72 7.89 -14.81 11.42
N LEU A 73 6.62 -14.68 11.79
CA LEU A 73 6.12 -13.66 12.71
C LEU A 73 5.95 -14.20 14.13
N THR A 74 6.33 -15.45 14.39
CA THR A 74 6.28 -16.02 15.72
C THR A 74 7.20 -15.24 16.66
N GLY A 75 6.59 -14.59 17.68
CA GLY A 75 7.31 -13.72 18.62
C GLY A 75 7.43 -12.25 18.19
N VAL A 76 7.07 -11.89 16.96
CA VAL A 76 7.07 -10.51 16.45
C VAL A 76 5.70 -9.87 16.64
N VAL A 77 4.63 -10.62 16.41
CA VAL A 77 3.27 -10.16 16.64
C VAL A 77 2.91 -10.40 18.10
N PRO A 78 2.51 -9.38 18.87
CA PRO A 78 2.03 -9.58 20.24
C PRO A 78 0.84 -10.55 20.21
N LYS A 79 0.94 -11.67 20.95
CA LYS A 79 -0.22 -12.54 21.18
C LYS A 79 -1.29 -11.73 21.90
N GLY A 80 -2.35 -11.32 21.22
CA GLY A 80 -3.46 -10.60 21.82
C GLY A 80 -3.58 -9.12 21.46
N GLY A 81 -2.76 -8.61 20.58
CA GLY A 81 -3.04 -7.33 19.92
C GLY A 81 -4.23 -7.52 18.98
N ALA A 82 -5.45 -7.32 19.50
CA ALA A 82 -6.56 -6.95 18.64
C ALA A 82 -6.11 -5.64 17.97
N THR A 83 -5.52 -5.76 16.79
CA THR A 83 -5.57 -4.66 15.85
C THR A 83 -7.07 -4.41 15.73
N THR A 84 -7.56 -3.34 16.31
CA THR A 84 -8.86 -2.78 15.98
C THR A 84 -8.74 -2.53 14.49
N VAL A 85 -9.16 -3.51 13.69
CA VAL A 85 -9.33 -3.37 12.27
C VAL A 85 -10.42 -2.31 12.18
N GLU A 86 -10.03 -1.06 11.96
CA GLU A 86 -11.02 -0.03 11.65
C GLU A 86 -11.92 -0.63 10.57
N PRO A 87 -13.23 -0.58 10.74
CA PRO A 87 -14.13 -1.12 9.75
C PRO A 87 -13.76 -0.52 8.39
N PRO A 88 -13.79 -1.30 7.32
CA PRO A 88 -13.50 -0.78 5.99
C PRO A 88 -14.32 0.48 5.77
N PHE A 89 -13.73 1.53 5.22
CA PHE A 89 -14.41 2.81 5.03
C PHE A 89 -15.73 2.69 4.28
N GLY A 90 -15.88 1.66 3.45
CA GLY A 90 -17.15 1.30 2.82
C GLY A 90 -18.30 1.08 3.81
N ALA A 91 -18.04 0.49 4.97
CA ALA A 91 -19.07 0.33 6.00
C ALA A 91 -19.56 1.68 6.54
N THR A 92 -18.62 2.62 6.75
CA THR A 92 -18.98 3.99 7.12
C THR A 92 -19.81 4.68 6.03
N LEU A 93 -19.48 4.45 4.75
CA LEU A 93 -20.24 5.01 3.63
C LEU A 93 -21.64 4.41 3.51
N GLU A 94 -21.84 3.14 3.88
CA GLU A 94 -23.15 2.50 3.90
C GLU A 94 -24.09 3.16 4.92
N GLU A 95 -23.56 3.59 6.06
CA GLU A 95 -24.32 4.26 7.13
C GLU A 95 -24.64 5.73 6.83
N LEU A 96 -23.90 6.36 5.91
CA LEU A 96 -24.07 7.78 5.58
C LEU A 96 -25.18 8.00 4.54
N PRO A 97 -25.91 9.13 4.64
CA PRO A 97 -26.79 9.61 3.58
C PRO A 97 -26.02 9.80 2.27
N VAL A 98 -26.69 9.59 1.13
CA VAL A 98 -26.05 9.62 -0.19
C VAL A 98 -25.37 10.95 -0.51
N ASP A 99 -25.97 12.06 -0.07
CA ASP A 99 -25.48 13.42 -0.24
C ASP A 99 -24.22 13.71 0.58
N GLU A 100 -24.00 13.03 1.70
CA GLU A 100 -22.82 13.20 2.54
C GLU A 100 -21.63 12.33 2.12
N ARG A 101 -21.87 11.26 1.35
CA ARG A 101 -20.85 10.29 0.95
C ARG A 101 -19.67 10.92 0.19
N LEU A 102 -19.95 11.86 -0.70
CA LEU A 102 -18.89 12.51 -1.47
C LEU A 102 -17.92 13.26 -0.56
N LYS A 103 -18.44 14.07 0.36
CA LYS A 103 -17.61 14.82 1.31
C LYS A 103 -16.80 13.91 2.22
N ALA A 104 -17.41 12.82 2.69
CA ALA A 104 -16.70 11.82 3.49
C ALA A 104 -15.59 11.12 2.69
N THR A 105 -15.85 10.81 1.40
CA THR A 105 -14.87 10.21 0.49
C THR A 105 -13.71 11.15 0.21
N GLU A 106 -13.96 12.44 0.00
CA GLU A 106 -12.91 13.45 -0.17
C GLU A 106 -11.98 13.49 1.06
N ALA A 107 -12.55 13.63 2.25
CA ALA A 107 -11.77 13.67 3.49
C ALA A 107 -10.97 12.39 3.72
N TRP A 108 -11.53 11.24 3.41
CA TRP A 108 -10.86 9.96 3.50
C TRP A 108 -9.73 9.83 2.48
N LEU A 109 -9.95 10.22 1.21
CA LEU A 109 -8.92 10.17 0.17
C LEU A 109 -7.73 11.07 0.49
N VAL A 110 -7.94 12.26 1.06
CA VAL A 110 -6.84 13.12 1.52
C VAL A 110 -5.95 12.38 2.53
N LYS A 111 -6.54 11.68 3.49
CA LYS A 111 -5.78 10.88 4.48
C LYS A 111 -5.03 9.72 3.81
N VAL A 112 -5.68 9.00 2.90
CA VAL A 112 -5.07 7.87 2.20
C VAL A 112 -3.94 8.33 1.28
N CYS A 113 -4.17 9.36 0.47
CA CYS A 113 -3.15 9.91 -0.43
C CYS A 113 -1.98 10.50 0.37
N GLY A 114 -2.24 11.21 1.46
CA GLY A 114 -1.19 11.71 2.35
C GLY A 114 -0.29 10.61 2.85
N ARG A 115 -0.87 9.48 3.25
CA ARG A 115 -0.13 8.30 3.71
C ARG A 115 0.66 7.63 2.58
N VAL A 116 0.03 7.40 1.43
CA VAL A 116 0.65 6.71 0.29
C VAL A 116 1.75 7.55 -0.37
N LEU A 117 1.53 8.87 -0.49
CA LEU A 117 2.50 9.83 -1.03
C LEU A 117 3.54 10.28 0.01
N ASN A 118 3.34 9.92 1.28
CA ASN A 118 4.14 10.40 2.42
C ASN A 118 4.16 11.95 2.49
N MET A 119 2.99 12.56 2.36
CA MET A 119 2.78 14.00 2.39
C MET A 119 1.78 14.38 3.48
N SER A 120 1.96 15.53 4.10
CA SER A 120 0.98 16.10 5.01
C SER A 120 -0.26 16.58 4.27
N ALA A 121 -1.43 16.52 4.91
CA ALA A 121 -2.71 16.85 4.29
C ALA A 121 -2.80 18.30 3.76
N ASP A 122 -2.11 19.23 4.42
CA ASP A 122 -2.03 20.66 4.04
C ASP A 122 -1.25 20.87 2.72
N ARG A 123 -0.44 19.92 2.30
CA ARG A 123 0.31 19.96 1.04
C ARG A 123 -0.40 19.27 -0.11
N LEU A 124 -1.52 18.60 0.15
CA LEU A 124 -2.32 17.95 -0.86
C LEU A 124 -3.33 18.92 -1.46
N SER A 125 -3.27 19.12 -2.76
CA SER A 125 -4.26 19.90 -3.49
C SER A 125 -5.41 19.00 -3.96
N MET A 126 -6.64 19.46 -3.78
CA MET A 126 -7.83 18.75 -4.27
C MET A 126 -8.00 18.84 -5.79
N THR A 127 -7.36 19.83 -6.42
CA THR A 127 -7.55 20.18 -7.84
C THR A 127 -6.27 20.08 -8.67
N ALA A 128 -5.11 19.87 -8.04
CA ALA A 128 -3.88 19.63 -8.78
C ALA A 128 -3.80 18.16 -9.26
N PRO A 129 -3.24 17.92 -10.45
CA PRO A 129 -3.02 16.56 -10.93
C PRO A 129 -2.21 15.74 -9.92
N LEU A 130 -2.64 14.51 -9.65
CA LEU A 130 -1.97 13.59 -8.71
C LEU A 130 -0.51 13.32 -9.10
N THR A 131 -0.22 13.34 -10.40
CA THR A 131 1.13 13.18 -10.94
C THR A 131 2.09 14.28 -10.49
N THR A 132 1.61 15.52 -10.36
CA THR A 132 2.41 16.66 -9.86
C THR A 132 2.72 16.54 -8.37
N MET A 133 1.91 15.78 -7.65
CA MET A 133 2.11 15.47 -6.22
C MET A 133 2.97 14.22 -5.98
N GLY A 134 3.56 13.66 -7.05
CA GLY A 134 4.48 12.51 -6.96
C GLY A 134 3.81 11.14 -7.13
N LEU A 135 2.59 11.10 -7.68
CA LEU A 135 1.93 9.86 -8.04
C LEU A 135 2.58 9.30 -9.32
N ASP A 136 3.34 8.24 -9.19
CA ASP A 136 3.86 7.42 -10.28
C ASP A 136 3.00 6.16 -10.47
N SER A 137 3.31 5.36 -11.48
CA SER A 137 2.55 4.14 -11.80
C SER A 137 2.52 3.13 -10.65
N MET A 138 3.58 3.04 -9.85
CA MET A 138 3.65 2.12 -8.73
C MET A 138 2.76 2.60 -7.57
N VAL A 139 2.81 3.89 -7.28
CA VAL A 139 1.95 4.54 -6.28
C VAL A 139 0.48 4.49 -6.70
N ALA A 140 0.19 4.64 -7.99
CA ALA A 140 -1.16 4.51 -8.52
C ALA A 140 -1.75 3.11 -8.30
N VAL A 141 -0.96 2.05 -8.49
CA VAL A 141 -1.38 0.67 -8.21
C VAL A 141 -1.63 0.48 -6.70
N GLU A 142 -0.76 1.02 -5.86
CA GLU A 142 -0.94 0.95 -4.41
C GLU A 142 -2.21 1.66 -3.95
N LEU A 143 -2.45 2.86 -4.46
CA LEU A 143 -3.64 3.65 -4.15
C LEU A 143 -4.92 2.94 -4.65
N GLN A 144 -4.89 2.39 -5.87
CA GLN A 144 -5.99 1.58 -6.41
C GLN A 144 -6.32 0.39 -5.49
N GLN A 145 -5.30 -0.35 -5.04
CA GLN A 145 -5.50 -1.48 -4.15
C GLN A 145 -6.08 -1.06 -2.80
N THR A 146 -5.58 0.04 -2.24
CA THR A 146 -6.06 0.61 -0.98
C THR A 146 -7.54 0.99 -1.08
N ILE A 147 -7.94 1.70 -2.14
CA ILE A 147 -9.33 2.07 -2.40
C ILE A 147 -10.20 0.82 -2.55
N ARG A 148 -9.78 -0.14 -3.39
CA ARG A 148 -10.52 -1.38 -3.60
C ARG A 148 -10.79 -2.15 -2.32
N GLN A 149 -9.87 -2.13 -1.39
CA GLN A 149 -9.98 -2.86 -0.13
C GLN A 149 -10.84 -2.14 0.88
N ALA A 150 -10.76 -0.81 0.91
CA ALA A 150 -11.48 0.01 1.87
C ALA A 150 -12.95 0.22 1.50
N VAL A 151 -13.25 0.38 0.20
CA VAL A 151 -14.61 0.69 -0.28
C VAL A 151 -15.20 -0.34 -1.23
N TRP A 152 -14.47 -1.46 -1.47
CA TRP A 152 -14.89 -2.59 -2.30
C TRP A 152 -15.28 -2.25 -3.74
N VAL A 153 -14.82 -1.12 -4.27
CA VAL A 153 -15.02 -0.72 -5.66
C VAL A 153 -13.72 -0.82 -6.45
N ARG A 154 -13.84 -1.05 -7.75
CA ARG A 154 -12.71 -1.12 -8.66
C ARG A 154 -12.65 0.15 -9.50
N ILE A 155 -11.65 0.97 -9.25
CA ILE A 155 -11.35 2.15 -10.07
C ILE A 155 -10.27 1.75 -11.10
N PRO A 156 -10.45 2.02 -12.39
CA PRO A 156 -9.43 1.69 -13.39
C PRO A 156 -8.14 2.49 -13.15
N ILE A 157 -7.00 1.90 -13.48
CA ILE A 157 -5.69 2.56 -13.24
C ILE A 157 -5.56 3.89 -14.00
N SER A 158 -6.22 4.00 -15.16
CA SER A 158 -6.27 5.24 -15.95
C SER A 158 -6.88 6.42 -15.20
N ALA A 159 -7.74 6.17 -14.22
CA ALA A 159 -8.34 7.21 -13.39
C ALA A 159 -7.36 7.87 -12.39
N PHE A 160 -6.16 7.33 -12.28
CA PHE A 160 -5.10 7.86 -11.41
C PHE A 160 -4.00 8.56 -12.20
N LEU A 161 -3.99 8.39 -13.51
CA LEU A 161 -2.93 8.88 -14.40
C LEU A 161 -3.43 10.11 -15.18
N GLY A 162 -2.49 10.86 -15.73
CA GLY A 162 -2.82 12.07 -16.48
C GLY A 162 -3.17 13.26 -15.58
N GLU A 163 -4.23 13.96 -15.92
CA GLU A 163 -4.70 15.17 -15.20
C GLU A 163 -5.70 14.87 -14.07
N ALA A 164 -5.82 13.60 -13.66
CA ALA A 164 -6.71 13.23 -12.59
C ALA A 164 -6.30 13.91 -11.27
N ASP A 165 -7.27 14.56 -10.63
CA ASP A 165 -7.13 15.19 -9.31
C ASP A 165 -7.90 14.42 -8.22
N LEU A 166 -7.69 14.81 -6.96
CA LEU A 166 -8.35 14.16 -5.82
C LEU A 166 -9.87 14.32 -5.86
N LYS A 167 -10.35 15.45 -6.34
CA LYS A 167 -11.79 15.73 -6.41
C LYS A 167 -12.49 14.82 -7.42
N THR A 168 -11.93 14.71 -8.61
CA THR A 168 -12.42 13.79 -9.65
C THR A 168 -12.37 12.34 -9.20
N LEU A 169 -11.28 11.95 -8.53
CA LEU A 169 -11.14 10.61 -7.97
C LEU A 169 -12.20 10.33 -6.90
N ALA A 170 -12.48 11.29 -6.00
CA ALA A 170 -13.51 11.14 -4.98
C ALA A 170 -14.91 10.95 -5.60
N GLN A 171 -15.22 11.71 -6.63
CA GLN A 171 -16.48 11.56 -7.37
C GLN A 171 -16.60 10.16 -8.00
N GLN A 172 -15.56 9.68 -8.68
CA GLN A 172 -15.57 8.35 -9.29
C GLN A 172 -15.73 7.24 -8.25
N VAL A 173 -15.03 7.33 -7.13
CA VAL A 173 -15.15 6.37 -6.02
C VAL A 173 -16.58 6.37 -5.48
N THR A 174 -17.15 7.55 -5.22
CA THR A 174 -18.50 7.69 -4.67
C THR A 174 -19.57 7.16 -5.64
N ILE A 175 -19.46 7.49 -6.93
CA ILE A 175 -20.37 6.99 -7.98
C ILE A 175 -20.30 5.46 -8.06
N SER A 176 -19.10 4.90 -8.11
CA SER A 176 -18.89 3.45 -8.18
C SER A 176 -19.41 2.74 -6.93
N PHE A 177 -19.26 3.36 -5.76
CA PHE A 177 -19.76 2.84 -4.51
C PHE A 177 -21.30 2.83 -4.49
N ASN A 178 -21.95 3.94 -4.87
CA ASN A 178 -23.39 4.05 -4.91
C ASN A 178 -24.00 3.07 -5.92
N ALA A 179 -23.40 2.92 -7.10
CA ALA A 179 -23.83 1.93 -8.11
C ALA A 179 -23.75 0.49 -7.58
N ARG A 180 -22.69 0.16 -6.83
CA ARG A 180 -22.56 -1.14 -6.17
C ARG A 180 -23.62 -1.34 -5.09
N ALA A 181 -23.86 -0.34 -4.26
CA ALA A 181 -24.82 -0.40 -3.15
C ALA A 181 -26.28 -0.51 -3.64
N ALA A 182 -26.57 0.01 -4.83
CA ALA A 182 -27.90 -0.08 -5.45
C ALA A 182 -28.22 -1.50 -6.00
N GLY A 183 -27.22 -2.40 -6.07
CA GLY A 183 -27.38 -3.76 -6.63
C GLY A 183 -27.41 -3.77 -8.17
N PRO A 184 -27.22 -4.92 -8.81
CA PRO A 184 -27.48 -5.06 -10.25
C PRO A 184 -28.99 -4.98 -10.50
N SER A 185 -29.43 -4.03 -11.33
CA SER A 185 -30.77 -3.96 -11.90
C SER A 185 -31.01 -5.14 -12.82
#